data_7769a49bee17477ef9f478013ac27df7
#
_entry.id   7769a49bee17477ef9f478013ac27df7
#
_cell.length_a   1.000
_cell.length_b   1.000
_cell.length_c   1.000
_cell.angle_alpha   90.00
_cell.angle_beta   90.00
_cell.angle_gamma   90.00
#
_symmetry.space_group_name_H-M   'P 1'
#
loop_
_entity.id
_entity.type
_entity.pdbx_description
1 polymer ?
#
loop_
_entity_poly.entity_id
_entity_poly.type
_entity_poly.pdbx_seq_one_letter_code
_entity_poly.pdbx_strand_id
1 'polypeptide(L)'
;MRLIATAILGMSVCAFAQFSGRTGRVGGRVTFDDGGQTGGRCLVPGSGGGEEDIRKLDKVDGNGFVYARLRYHLQPWWWQETREVPWHHDYPDGDTMFPASLQRLTTVQATPESFQLVDIDSKELFLYPFLYMSEPGYLNLLPGDLKNLRDYLDRGGFLLMDDFRGNESDNSQFVNMKQQMMKLFPDRELKPLPANHPIFHLFYDVEPHDMLPPYRMFNSGEPQFFGITDAKGNVQVMIDFNNDISEYWQALDVGQCSIHEAGTAVQLGVNYAIYAMTH
;
A
#
# COMPACT_ATOMS: atom_id res chain seq x y z
N MET A 1 -31.63 29.38 -10.63
CA MET A 1 -30.45 30.05 -10.08
C MET A 1 -29.32 29.03 -10.03
N ARG A 2 -28.58 29.01 -11.12
CA ARG A 2 -27.33 28.22 -11.22
C ARG A 2 -26.20 29.22 -11.08
N LEU A 3 -25.26 28.98 -10.19
CA LEU A 3 -23.88 29.48 -10.24
C LEU A 3 -23.14 28.99 -9.00
N ILE A 4 -21.92 28.57 -9.30
CA ILE A 4 -20.74 28.40 -8.47
C ILE A 4 -20.39 26.95 -8.16
N ALA A 5 -19.70 26.35 -9.12
CA ALA A 5 -18.74 25.29 -8.86
C ALA A 5 -17.73 25.25 -10.02
N THR A 6 -16.88 26.25 -10.12
CA THR A 6 -15.73 26.20 -11.04
C THR A 6 -14.67 27.16 -10.49
N ALA A 7 -13.81 26.70 -9.63
CA ALA A 7 -12.50 27.27 -9.34
C ALA A 7 -11.84 26.61 -8.11
N ILE A 8 -11.52 25.33 -8.15
CA ILE A 8 -10.47 24.73 -7.31
C ILE A 8 -9.82 23.60 -8.12
N LEU A 9 -9.21 23.95 -9.22
CA LEU A 9 -8.37 23.00 -9.96
C LEU A 9 -7.13 23.78 -10.44
N GLY A 10 -6.14 23.92 -9.60
CA GLY A 10 -4.94 24.61 -10.06
C GLY A 10 -3.87 24.94 -9.05
N MET A 11 -3.95 24.52 -7.80
CA MET A 11 -2.95 24.96 -6.82
C MET A 11 -2.36 23.85 -5.90
N SER A 12 -2.38 22.57 -6.29
CA SER A 12 -1.93 21.53 -5.36
C SER A 12 -0.61 20.85 -5.70
N VAL A 13 0.01 21.13 -6.84
CA VAL A 13 1.19 20.36 -7.30
C VAL A 13 2.53 21.01 -6.90
N CYS A 14 2.55 22.26 -6.49
CA CYS A 14 3.82 22.94 -6.14
C CYS A 14 4.26 22.84 -4.67
N ALA A 15 3.51 22.18 -3.79
CA ALA A 15 3.83 22.14 -2.35
C ALA A 15 4.81 21.02 -1.93
N PHE A 16 5.13 20.08 -2.81
CA PHE A 16 6.01 18.95 -2.47
C PHE A 16 7.51 19.28 -2.47
N ALA A 17 7.94 20.44 -2.95
CA ALA A 17 9.35 20.76 -3.16
C ALA A 17 10.08 21.37 -1.95
N GLN A 18 9.50 21.44 -0.74
CA GLN A 18 10.17 22.01 0.43
C GLN A 18 10.10 21.11 1.67
N PHE A 19 10.68 19.92 1.57
CA PHE A 19 11.07 19.13 2.73
C PHE A 19 12.60 19.09 2.83
N SER A 20 13.20 20.08 3.48
CA SER A 20 14.59 19.98 3.93
C SER A 20 14.59 19.68 5.44
N GLY A 21 14.81 18.41 5.77
CA GLY A 21 14.90 18.01 7.16
C GLY A 21 15.62 16.68 7.37
N ARG A 22 16.94 16.76 7.43
CA ARG A 22 17.90 15.74 7.91
C ARG A 22 18.12 14.51 7.02
N THR A 23 19.07 14.67 6.13
CA THR A 23 19.74 13.56 5.43
C THR A 23 20.70 12.83 6.38
N GLY A 24 20.31 11.63 6.78
CA GLY A 24 21.28 10.60 7.18
C GLY A 24 21.80 9.93 5.92
N ARG A 25 23.02 10.23 5.49
CA ARG A 25 23.68 9.54 4.39
C ARG A 25 24.02 8.12 4.82
N VAL A 26 23.38 7.13 4.19
CA VAL A 26 23.95 5.78 4.09
C VAL A 26 24.25 5.55 2.60
N GLY A 27 25.53 5.33 2.30
CA GLY A 27 26.01 5.18 0.94
C GLY A 27 25.62 3.82 0.34
N GLY A 28 24.61 3.78 -0.47
CA GLY A 28 24.26 2.68 -1.35
C GLY A 28 24.60 3.03 -2.80
N ARG A 29 25.17 2.08 -3.53
CA ARG A 29 25.59 2.21 -4.92
C ARG A 29 24.33 2.21 -5.81
N VAL A 30 24.06 3.33 -6.45
CA VAL A 30 22.99 3.45 -7.46
C VAL A 30 23.38 2.60 -8.67
N THR A 31 22.60 1.58 -9.01
CA THR A 31 22.71 0.88 -10.29
C THR A 31 21.66 1.45 -11.24
N PHE A 32 22.11 2.12 -12.29
CA PHE A 32 21.25 2.55 -13.38
C PHE A 32 20.99 1.37 -14.31
N ASP A 33 19.75 1.02 -14.53
CA ASP A 33 19.32 0.19 -15.64
C ASP A 33 18.68 1.08 -16.71
N ASP A 34 19.43 1.36 -17.77
CA ASP A 34 19.09 2.28 -18.84
C ASP A 34 18.43 1.61 -20.04
N GLY A 35 17.52 0.68 -19.79
CA GLY A 35 16.63 0.11 -20.81
C GLY A 35 15.61 1.15 -21.29
N GLY A 36 16.05 2.05 -22.19
CA GLY A 36 15.36 3.21 -22.76
C GLY A 36 13.89 3.02 -23.10
N GLN A 37 13.01 3.38 -22.18
CA GLN A 37 11.67 3.89 -22.46
C GLN A 37 11.18 4.72 -21.27
N THR A 38 10.76 5.95 -21.57
CA THR A 38 10.19 6.94 -20.66
C THR A 38 8.87 6.45 -20.07
N GLY A 39 8.89 5.95 -18.86
CA GLY A 39 7.69 5.61 -18.10
C GLY A 39 8.05 5.45 -16.64
N GLY A 40 7.41 6.20 -15.81
CA GLY A 40 7.30 6.19 -14.36
C GLY A 40 8.33 5.41 -13.55
N ARG A 41 9.57 5.84 -13.49
CA ARG A 41 10.59 5.18 -12.69
C ARG A 41 10.90 5.97 -11.44
N CYS A 42 10.91 5.27 -10.31
CA CYS A 42 11.56 5.76 -9.11
C CYS A 42 13.03 5.34 -9.13
N LEU A 43 13.91 6.26 -8.80
CA LEU A 43 15.31 5.97 -8.49
C LEU A 43 15.42 5.90 -6.97
N VAL A 44 15.00 4.80 -6.38
CA VAL A 44 15.09 4.64 -4.93
C VAL A 44 16.43 4.02 -4.58
N PRO A 45 17.22 4.58 -3.67
CA PRO A 45 18.34 3.87 -3.07
C PRO A 45 17.76 2.65 -2.35
N GLY A 46 18.26 1.45 -2.65
CA GLY A 46 17.77 0.23 -2.01
C GLY A 46 17.65 0.43 -0.51
N SER A 47 16.47 0.18 0.02
CA SER A 47 16.17 0.20 1.45
C SER A 47 16.92 -0.94 2.14
N GLY A 48 18.19 -0.74 2.40
CA GLY A 48 19.01 -1.66 3.18
C GLY A 48 18.75 -1.52 4.68
N GLY A 49 17.48 -1.47 5.09
CA GLY A 49 17.08 -1.49 6.49
C GLY A 49 17.20 -2.91 7.02
N GLY A 50 18.23 -3.20 7.83
CA GLY A 50 18.29 -4.44 8.57
C GLY A 50 17.17 -4.50 9.62
N GLU A 51 16.83 -5.71 10.03
CA GLU A 51 15.81 -6.06 11.04
C GLU A 51 15.94 -5.29 12.39
N GLU A 52 17.00 -4.51 12.58
CA GLU A 52 17.36 -3.80 13.82
C GLU A 52 16.63 -2.48 14.05
N ASP A 53 15.93 -1.91 13.06
CA ASP A 53 15.30 -0.59 13.18
C ASP A 53 13.76 -0.66 13.42
N ILE A 54 13.28 -1.77 13.94
CA ILE A 54 11.87 -1.94 14.32
C ILE A 54 11.59 -1.10 15.57
N ARG A 55 11.30 0.17 15.38
CA ARG A 55 10.81 1.05 16.43
C ARG A 55 9.35 0.68 16.74
N LYS A 56 9.11 0.01 17.87
CA LYS A 56 7.79 0.08 18.49
C LYS A 56 7.59 1.52 18.93
N LEU A 57 6.78 2.24 18.19
CA LEU A 57 6.35 3.56 18.61
C LEU A 57 5.50 3.43 19.88
N ASP A 58 5.69 4.36 20.82
CA ASP A 58 4.77 4.54 21.93
C ASP A 58 3.35 4.72 21.36
N LYS A 59 2.35 4.13 22.03
CA LYS A 59 0.97 4.06 21.56
C LYS A 59 0.53 5.38 20.96
N VAL A 60 0.15 5.34 19.68
CA VAL A 60 -0.51 6.47 19.03
C VAL A 60 -1.81 6.74 19.78
N ASP A 61 -2.01 7.99 20.24
CA ASP A 61 -3.27 8.40 20.86
C ASP A 61 -4.42 8.14 19.88
N GLY A 62 -5.40 7.33 20.28
CA GLY A 62 -6.41 6.70 19.43
C GLY A 62 -7.45 7.62 18.77
N ASN A 63 -7.12 8.88 18.49
CA ASN A 63 -8.02 9.88 17.94
C ASN A 63 -7.81 10.20 16.45
N GLY A 64 -6.97 9.48 15.73
CA GLY A 64 -6.64 9.75 14.34
C GLY A 64 -6.45 8.47 13.51
N PHE A 65 -6.14 8.67 12.23
CA PHE A 65 -5.74 7.59 11.35
C PHE A 65 -4.36 7.05 11.76
N VAL A 66 -4.24 5.74 11.81
CA VAL A 66 -2.97 5.04 12.00
C VAL A 66 -2.75 4.10 10.83
N TYR A 67 -1.62 4.24 10.16
CA TYR A 67 -1.17 3.31 9.14
C TYR A 67 -0.62 2.06 9.85
N ALA A 68 -1.37 0.98 9.82
CA ALA A 68 -0.99 -0.26 10.49
C ALA A 68 -0.42 -1.26 9.48
N ARG A 69 0.92 -1.40 9.47
CA ARG A 69 1.60 -2.41 8.64
C ARG A 69 1.49 -3.77 9.29
N LEU A 70 1.04 -4.76 8.52
CA LEU A 70 0.83 -6.11 8.99
C LEU A 70 2.11 -6.94 8.83
N ARG A 71 2.66 -7.43 9.95
CA ARG A 71 3.70 -8.44 9.98
C ARG A 71 3.05 -9.82 9.98
N TYR A 72 3.32 -10.62 8.96
CA TYR A 72 2.68 -11.91 8.73
C TYR A 72 3.68 -13.04 8.59
N HIS A 73 3.22 -14.29 8.73
CA HIS A 73 4.04 -15.47 8.53
C HIS A 73 4.32 -15.70 7.05
N LEU A 74 5.58 -15.99 6.72
CA LEU A 74 6.07 -16.14 5.36
C LEU A 74 6.08 -17.61 4.93
N GLN A 75 5.90 -17.84 3.64
CA GLN A 75 6.12 -19.14 3.02
C GLN A 75 7.58 -19.60 3.26
N PRO A 76 7.86 -20.89 3.52
CA PRO A 76 9.22 -21.35 3.85
C PRO A 76 10.25 -21.12 2.74
N TRP A 77 9.81 -20.84 1.52
CA TRP A 77 10.66 -20.66 0.34
C TRP A 77 10.93 -19.19 -0.01
N TRP A 78 10.36 -18.21 0.70
CA TRP A 78 10.46 -16.79 0.38
C TRP A 78 11.90 -16.31 0.15
N TRP A 79 12.83 -16.76 0.95
CA TRP A 79 14.25 -16.38 0.90
C TRP A 79 14.99 -16.84 -0.38
N GLN A 80 14.36 -17.70 -1.20
CA GLN A 80 14.91 -18.13 -2.50
C GLN A 80 14.63 -17.09 -3.60
N GLU A 81 13.62 -16.25 -3.43
CA GLU A 81 13.15 -15.30 -4.43
C GLU A 81 13.50 -13.86 -4.11
N THR A 82 13.56 -13.50 -2.83
CA THR A 82 13.92 -12.15 -2.39
C THR A 82 14.98 -12.17 -1.29
N ARG A 83 15.72 -11.05 -1.16
CA ARG A 83 16.74 -10.89 -0.11
C ARG A 83 16.23 -10.06 1.05
N GLU A 84 15.16 -9.34 0.86
CA GLU A 84 14.51 -8.53 1.88
C GLU A 84 13.32 -9.30 2.44
N VAL A 85 13.02 -9.07 3.72
CA VAL A 85 11.87 -9.71 4.37
C VAL A 85 10.58 -9.11 3.76
N PRO A 86 9.70 -9.90 3.12
CA PRO A 86 8.59 -9.38 2.34
C PRO A 86 7.70 -8.34 3.04
N TRP A 87 7.27 -8.57 4.28
CA TRP A 87 6.43 -7.60 4.99
C TRP A 87 7.15 -6.31 5.36
N HIS A 88 8.49 -6.25 5.25
CA HIS A 88 9.34 -5.11 5.63
C HIS A 88 9.66 -4.19 4.43
N HIS A 89 9.28 -4.55 3.23
CA HIS A 89 9.57 -3.75 2.04
C HIS A 89 8.99 -2.33 2.18
N ASP A 90 9.76 -1.28 1.78
CA ASP A 90 9.43 0.15 1.92
C ASP A 90 9.25 0.66 3.37
N TYR A 91 9.53 -0.16 4.36
CA TYR A 91 9.46 0.22 5.77
C TYR A 91 10.77 0.89 6.21
N PRO A 92 10.75 1.98 7.01
CA PRO A 92 9.56 2.68 7.52
C PRO A 92 9.18 3.92 6.68
N ASP A 93 9.83 4.16 5.54
CA ASP A 93 9.69 5.41 4.81
C ASP A 93 8.28 5.57 4.21
N GLY A 94 7.75 4.52 3.58
CA GLY A 94 6.37 4.51 3.10
C GLY A 94 5.34 4.73 4.20
N ASP A 95 5.56 4.10 5.37
CA ASP A 95 4.70 4.20 6.55
C ASP A 95 4.71 5.60 7.19
N THR A 96 5.81 6.32 7.05
CA THR A 96 5.97 7.70 7.55
C THR A 96 5.39 8.71 6.57
N MET A 97 5.71 8.54 5.29
CA MET A 97 5.38 9.53 4.25
C MET A 97 3.90 9.51 3.86
N PHE A 98 3.25 8.35 3.89
CA PHE A 98 1.83 8.27 3.55
C PHE A 98 0.93 8.97 4.59
N PRO A 99 1.03 8.73 5.92
CA PRO A 99 0.27 9.50 6.91
C PRO A 99 0.53 11.00 6.86
N ALA A 100 1.78 11.42 6.62
CA ALA A 100 2.13 12.83 6.44
C ALA A 100 1.41 13.45 5.23
N SER A 101 1.29 12.70 4.14
CA SER A 101 0.57 13.11 2.93
C SER A 101 -0.93 13.18 3.18
N LEU A 102 -1.50 12.17 3.85
CA LEU A 102 -2.92 12.12 4.22
C LEU A 102 -3.33 13.35 5.06
N GLN A 103 -2.51 13.71 6.07
CA GLN A 103 -2.72 14.90 6.89
C GLN A 103 -2.73 16.19 6.08
N ARG A 104 -1.85 16.31 5.09
CA ARG A 104 -1.71 17.53 4.27
C ARG A 104 -2.81 17.71 3.24
N LEU A 105 -3.31 16.60 2.73
CA LEU A 105 -4.25 16.58 1.61
C LEU A 105 -5.70 16.51 2.05
N THR A 106 -5.96 16.17 3.32
CA THR A 106 -7.29 15.97 3.87
C THR A 106 -7.45 16.63 5.24
N THR A 107 -8.62 16.48 5.84
CA THR A 107 -8.88 16.86 7.24
C THR A 107 -8.67 15.70 8.22
N VAL A 108 -8.20 14.54 7.74
CA VAL A 108 -7.90 13.39 8.58
C VAL A 108 -6.74 13.72 9.51
N GLN A 109 -6.93 13.44 10.79
CA GLN A 109 -5.84 13.60 11.76
C GLN A 109 -4.86 12.46 11.61
N ALA A 110 -3.66 12.78 11.20
CA ALA A 110 -2.52 11.87 11.09
C ALA A 110 -1.23 12.67 11.28
N THR A 111 -0.13 12.02 11.61
CA THR A 111 1.22 12.61 11.65
C THR A 111 2.20 11.66 10.97
N PRO A 112 3.42 12.07 10.64
CA PRO A 112 4.43 11.14 10.13
C PRO A 112 4.68 9.94 11.04
N GLU A 113 4.41 10.09 12.34
CA GLU A 113 4.56 9.04 13.34
C GLU A 113 3.27 8.20 13.51
N SER A 114 2.20 8.51 12.76
CA SER A 114 0.93 7.75 12.82
C SER A 114 1.01 6.43 12.08
N PHE A 115 1.99 5.60 12.40
CA PHE A 115 2.09 4.23 11.89
C PHE A 115 2.41 3.23 13.01
N GLN A 116 2.07 1.97 12.78
CA GLN A 116 2.29 0.89 13.74
C GLN A 116 2.59 -0.41 13.00
N LEU A 117 3.56 -1.17 13.51
CA LEU A 117 3.80 -2.54 13.08
C LEU A 117 2.97 -3.48 13.93
N VAL A 118 2.11 -4.29 13.31
CA VAL A 118 1.13 -5.16 13.98
C VAL A 118 1.31 -6.61 13.53
N ASP A 119 1.44 -7.53 14.48
CA ASP A 119 1.51 -8.96 14.17
C ASP A 119 0.13 -9.51 13.80
N ILE A 120 0.07 -10.39 12.79
CA ILE A 120 -1.18 -10.97 12.29
C ILE A 120 -1.93 -11.79 13.34
N ASP A 121 -1.21 -12.36 14.30
CA ASP A 121 -1.77 -13.13 15.41
C ASP A 121 -2.10 -12.27 16.65
N SER A 122 -1.74 -10.97 16.63
CA SER A 122 -2.01 -10.03 17.71
C SER A 122 -3.47 -9.57 17.73
N LYS A 123 -4.00 -9.29 18.93
CA LYS A 123 -5.28 -8.60 19.10
C LYS A 123 -5.21 -7.10 18.80
N GLU A 124 -4.03 -6.56 18.61
CA GLU A 124 -3.83 -5.15 18.27
C GLU A 124 -4.41 -4.77 16.90
N LEU A 125 -4.54 -5.73 15.94
CA LEU A 125 -5.20 -5.45 14.67
C LEU A 125 -6.59 -4.84 14.83
N PHE A 126 -7.34 -5.20 15.89
CA PHE A 126 -8.70 -4.68 16.13
C PHE A 126 -8.73 -3.21 16.57
N LEU A 127 -7.57 -2.59 16.78
CA LEU A 127 -7.46 -1.17 17.11
C LEU A 127 -7.41 -0.28 15.86
N TYR A 128 -7.14 -0.85 14.69
CA TYR A 128 -6.89 -0.10 13.47
C TYR A 128 -7.90 -0.46 12.38
N PRO A 129 -8.60 0.53 11.79
CA PRO A 129 -9.55 0.24 10.71
C PRO A 129 -8.86 -0.11 9.38
N PHE A 130 -7.58 0.27 9.23
CA PHE A 130 -6.78 0.10 8.02
C PHE A 130 -5.53 -0.73 8.32
N LEU A 131 -5.36 -1.83 7.60
CA LEU A 131 -4.13 -2.62 7.58
C LEU A 131 -3.49 -2.59 6.20
N TYR A 132 -2.16 -2.51 6.16
CA TYR A 132 -1.36 -2.60 4.95
C TYR A 132 -0.50 -3.87 4.98
N MET A 133 -0.45 -4.58 3.87
CA MET A 133 0.38 -5.79 3.67
C MET A 133 1.20 -5.64 2.39
N SER A 134 2.51 -5.50 2.54
CA SER A 134 3.46 -5.57 1.44
C SER A 134 3.72 -7.03 1.04
N GLU A 135 4.01 -7.28 -0.21
CA GLU A 135 4.41 -8.56 -0.80
C GLU A 135 3.55 -9.79 -0.40
N PRO A 136 2.20 -9.73 -0.50
CA PRO A 136 1.31 -10.84 -0.09
C PRO A 136 1.53 -12.12 -0.89
N GLY A 137 2.33 -12.07 -1.94
CA GLY A 137 2.77 -13.25 -2.70
C GLY A 137 3.50 -14.28 -1.86
N TYR A 138 4.07 -13.87 -0.73
CA TYR A 138 4.79 -14.75 0.21
C TYR A 138 3.98 -15.11 1.47
N LEU A 139 2.73 -14.69 1.54
CA LEU A 139 1.85 -14.93 2.69
C LEU A 139 1.66 -16.42 3.00
N ASN A 140 1.72 -16.79 4.28
CA ASN A 140 1.45 -18.12 4.80
C ASN A 140 0.54 -18.02 6.04
N LEU A 141 -0.77 -18.11 5.84
CA LEU A 141 -1.74 -18.04 6.94
C LEU A 141 -1.76 -19.34 7.76
N LEU A 142 -1.36 -19.24 9.00
CA LEU A 142 -1.50 -20.30 9.99
C LEU A 142 -2.94 -20.36 10.54
N PRO A 143 -3.36 -21.45 11.19
CA PRO A 143 -4.75 -21.56 11.69
C PRO A 143 -5.17 -20.44 12.64
N GLY A 144 -4.24 -19.92 13.45
CA GLY A 144 -4.47 -18.78 14.35
C GLY A 144 -4.69 -17.48 13.59
N ASP A 145 -3.87 -17.25 12.53
CA ASP A 145 -3.93 -16.08 11.67
C ASP A 145 -5.25 -16.01 10.91
N LEU A 146 -5.67 -17.16 10.35
CA LEU A 146 -6.96 -17.29 9.65
C LEU A 146 -8.12 -16.81 10.52
N LYS A 147 -8.16 -17.29 11.77
CA LYS A 147 -9.23 -16.89 12.69
C LYS A 147 -9.15 -15.39 13.01
N ASN A 148 -7.95 -14.91 13.33
CA ASN A 148 -7.77 -13.55 13.81
C ASN A 148 -8.04 -12.51 12.70
N LEU A 149 -7.49 -12.74 11.51
CA LEU A 149 -7.69 -11.89 10.35
C LEU A 149 -9.14 -11.94 9.84
N ARG A 150 -9.78 -13.12 9.84
CA ARG A 150 -11.19 -13.26 9.49
C ARG A 150 -12.07 -12.47 10.46
N ASP A 151 -11.86 -12.63 11.77
CA ASP A 151 -12.61 -11.92 12.81
C ASP A 151 -12.44 -10.39 12.67
N TYR A 152 -11.23 -9.92 12.30
CA TYR A 152 -10.94 -8.50 12.05
C TYR A 152 -11.76 -7.97 10.86
N LEU A 153 -11.68 -8.64 9.71
CA LEU A 153 -12.36 -8.22 8.49
C LEU A 153 -13.90 -8.31 8.63
N ASP A 154 -14.42 -9.34 9.28
CA ASP A 154 -15.87 -9.48 9.53
C ASP A 154 -16.44 -8.40 10.48
N ARG A 155 -15.58 -7.71 11.22
CA ARG A 155 -15.96 -6.55 12.06
C ARG A 155 -15.86 -5.21 11.36
N GLY A 156 -15.57 -5.19 10.06
CA GLY A 156 -15.43 -3.99 9.25
C GLY A 156 -14.01 -3.48 9.12
N GLY A 157 -13.01 -4.29 9.45
CA GLY A 157 -11.61 -3.97 9.13
C GLY A 157 -11.36 -3.98 7.62
N PHE A 158 -10.37 -3.22 7.20
CA PHE A 158 -9.93 -3.11 5.81
C PHE A 158 -8.48 -3.52 5.67
N LEU A 159 -8.15 -4.33 4.65
CA LEU A 159 -6.80 -4.76 4.34
C LEU A 159 -6.44 -4.36 2.91
N LEU A 160 -5.37 -3.56 2.77
CA LEU A 160 -4.70 -3.30 1.50
C LEU A 160 -3.54 -4.27 1.30
N MET A 161 -3.52 -4.98 0.19
CA MET A 161 -2.43 -5.83 -0.28
C MET A 161 -1.78 -5.20 -1.51
N ASP A 162 -0.48 -4.98 -1.47
CA ASP A 162 0.27 -4.24 -2.48
C ASP A 162 1.67 -4.85 -2.69
N ASP A 163 2.41 -4.38 -3.68
CA ASP A 163 3.80 -4.73 -3.95
C ASP A 163 4.02 -6.23 -4.21
N PHE A 164 3.28 -6.79 -5.16
CA PHE A 164 3.54 -8.14 -5.64
C PHE A 164 3.17 -8.28 -7.13
N ARG A 165 3.70 -9.30 -7.77
CA ARG A 165 3.76 -9.32 -9.23
C ARG A 165 3.60 -10.70 -9.84
N GLY A 166 3.33 -10.70 -11.14
CA GLY A 166 3.28 -11.91 -11.97
C GLY A 166 2.87 -11.59 -13.41
N ASN A 167 3.02 -12.57 -14.28
CA ASN A 167 2.60 -12.51 -15.67
C ASN A 167 2.13 -13.89 -16.14
N GLU A 168 1.93 -14.07 -17.45
CA GLU A 168 1.47 -15.35 -18.02
C GLU A 168 2.47 -16.51 -17.82
N SER A 169 3.77 -16.23 -17.73
CA SER A 169 4.81 -17.26 -17.58
C SER A 169 5.16 -17.56 -16.11
N ASP A 170 4.98 -16.60 -15.20
CA ASP A 170 5.19 -16.76 -13.77
C ASP A 170 4.14 -15.96 -12.99
N ASN A 171 3.23 -16.66 -12.36
CA ASN A 171 2.13 -16.13 -11.59
C ASN A 171 2.09 -16.72 -10.16
N SER A 172 3.23 -17.20 -9.67
CA SER A 172 3.36 -17.91 -8.39
C SER A 172 2.88 -17.07 -7.21
N GLN A 173 3.25 -15.79 -7.16
CA GLN A 173 2.88 -14.86 -6.10
C GLN A 173 1.36 -14.64 -6.06
N PHE A 174 0.73 -14.39 -7.20
CA PHE A 174 -0.74 -14.24 -7.27
C PHE A 174 -1.46 -15.53 -6.89
N VAL A 175 -0.98 -16.66 -7.37
CA VAL A 175 -1.56 -17.98 -7.06
C VAL A 175 -1.48 -18.26 -5.56
N ASN A 176 -0.33 -18.00 -4.93
CA ASN A 176 -0.20 -18.17 -3.48
C ASN A 176 -1.14 -17.24 -2.72
N MET A 177 -1.11 -15.93 -3.00
CA MET A 177 -2.02 -14.96 -2.37
C MET A 177 -3.48 -15.41 -2.49
N LYS A 178 -3.92 -15.77 -3.71
CA LYS A 178 -5.27 -16.26 -3.95
C LYS A 178 -5.61 -17.50 -3.13
N GLN A 179 -4.70 -18.46 -3.03
CA GLN A 179 -4.88 -19.66 -2.21
C GLN A 179 -5.05 -19.33 -0.72
N GLN A 180 -4.28 -18.36 -0.19
CA GLN A 180 -4.43 -17.91 1.19
C GLN A 180 -5.77 -17.21 1.41
N MET A 181 -6.20 -16.39 0.45
CA MET A 181 -7.53 -15.74 0.52
C MET A 181 -8.69 -16.75 0.43
N MET A 182 -8.56 -17.81 -0.37
CA MET A 182 -9.55 -18.89 -0.42
C MET A 182 -9.63 -19.70 0.90
N LYS A 183 -8.52 -19.83 1.63
CA LYS A 183 -8.54 -20.41 2.98
C LYS A 183 -9.22 -19.48 3.99
N LEU A 184 -8.95 -18.17 3.88
CA LEU A 184 -9.53 -17.15 4.75
C LEU A 184 -11.03 -16.98 4.49
N PHE A 185 -11.43 -16.99 3.23
CA PHE A 185 -12.79 -16.76 2.74
C PHE A 185 -13.30 -17.88 1.82
N PRO A 186 -13.59 -19.08 2.34
CA PRO A 186 -14.14 -20.16 1.53
C PRO A 186 -15.57 -19.85 1.02
N ASP A 187 -16.21 -18.86 1.61
CA ASP A 187 -17.57 -18.40 1.37
C ASP A 187 -17.65 -17.11 0.52
N ARG A 188 -16.52 -16.54 0.11
CA ARG A 188 -16.45 -15.30 -0.68
C ARG A 188 -15.54 -15.47 -1.90
N GLU A 189 -15.75 -14.61 -2.86
CA GLU A 189 -15.02 -14.63 -4.12
C GLU A 189 -14.08 -13.43 -4.24
N LEU A 190 -12.87 -13.69 -4.72
CA LEU A 190 -11.94 -12.65 -5.19
C LEU A 190 -12.41 -12.21 -6.58
N LYS A 191 -12.77 -10.93 -6.72
CA LYS A 191 -13.29 -10.36 -7.98
C LYS A 191 -12.42 -9.22 -8.48
N PRO A 192 -12.24 -9.09 -9.80
CA PRO A 192 -11.65 -7.89 -10.34
C PRO A 192 -12.55 -6.69 -10.04
N LEU A 193 -11.95 -5.57 -9.69
CA LEU A 193 -12.62 -4.28 -9.52
C LEU A 193 -12.49 -3.49 -10.82
N PRO A 194 -13.60 -3.07 -11.42
CA PRO A 194 -13.56 -2.23 -12.63
C PRO A 194 -13.05 -0.83 -12.28
N ALA A 195 -12.46 -0.12 -13.23
CA ALA A 195 -11.93 1.22 -13.04
C ALA A 195 -12.97 2.21 -12.47
N ASN A 196 -14.24 2.05 -12.81
CA ASN A 196 -15.32 2.89 -12.28
C ASN A 196 -15.85 2.45 -10.90
N HIS A 197 -15.14 1.57 -10.19
CA HIS A 197 -15.56 1.17 -8.84
C HIS A 197 -15.46 2.37 -7.88
N PRO A 198 -16.46 2.60 -6.99
CA PRO A 198 -16.50 3.76 -6.09
C PRO A 198 -15.26 3.98 -5.24
N ILE A 199 -14.52 2.92 -4.90
CA ILE A 199 -13.29 3.02 -4.10
C ILE A 199 -12.21 3.89 -4.77
N PHE A 200 -12.18 3.96 -6.10
CA PHE A 200 -11.22 4.78 -6.86
C PHE A 200 -11.67 6.25 -7.00
N HIS A 201 -12.93 6.56 -6.66
CA HIS A 201 -13.56 7.87 -6.87
C HIS A 201 -14.14 8.47 -5.60
N LEU A 202 -13.74 7.96 -4.41
CA LEU A 202 -14.37 8.34 -3.15
C LEU A 202 -14.03 9.77 -2.71
N PHE A 203 -12.76 10.13 -2.74
CA PHE A 203 -12.25 11.45 -2.37
C PHE A 203 -11.56 12.13 -3.57
N TYR A 204 -10.67 11.42 -4.22
CA TYR A 204 -10.10 11.77 -5.51
C TYR A 204 -10.75 10.94 -6.61
N ASP A 205 -10.93 11.56 -7.78
CA ASP A 205 -11.37 10.87 -8.99
C ASP A 205 -10.13 10.33 -9.71
N VAL A 206 -9.84 9.05 -9.51
CA VAL A 206 -8.63 8.39 -10.00
C VAL A 206 -8.98 7.36 -11.06
N GLU A 207 -8.29 7.40 -12.21
CA GLU A 207 -8.27 6.30 -13.17
C GLU A 207 -7.12 5.34 -12.79
N PRO A 208 -7.40 4.22 -12.13
CA PRO A 208 -6.34 3.40 -11.52
C PRO A 208 -5.43 2.73 -12.56
N HIS A 209 -5.91 2.51 -13.79
CA HIS A 209 -5.12 1.90 -14.86
C HIS A 209 -4.19 2.88 -15.59
N ASP A 210 -4.32 4.18 -15.34
CA ASP A 210 -3.38 5.19 -15.86
C ASP A 210 -2.07 5.22 -15.09
N MET A 211 -2.03 4.62 -13.89
CA MET A 211 -0.84 4.53 -13.08
C MET A 211 0.11 3.45 -13.61
N LEU A 212 1.36 3.81 -13.82
CA LEU A 212 2.42 2.86 -14.14
C LEU A 212 3.10 2.40 -12.84
N PRO A 213 3.52 1.13 -12.75
CA PRO A 213 4.34 0.65 -11.62
C PRO A 213 5.66 1.43 -11.54
N PRO A 214 6.25 1.61 -10.33
CA PRO A 214 7.47 2.40 -10.14
C PRO A 214 8.65 1.86 -10.93
N TYR A 215 8.66 0.59 -11.22
CA TYR A 215 9.66 -0.06 -12.05
C TYR A 215 9.01 -1.14 -12.94
N ARG A 216 9.52 -1.26 -14.17
CA ARG A 216 9.24 -2.44 -14.98
C ARG A 216 10.13 -3.56 -14.49
N MET A 217 9.58 -4.45 -13.71
CA MET A 217 10.28 -5.66 -13.36
C MET A 217 10.16 -6.71 -14.48
N PHE A 218 11.22 -7.48 -14.67
CA PHE A 218 11.11 -8.76 -15.36
C PHE A 218 9.97 -9.55 -14.71
N ASN A 219 9.02 -10.03 -15.52
CA ASN A 219 7.87 -10.82 -15.09
C ASN A 219 6.72 -10.06 -14.41
N SER A 220 6.56 -8.75 -14.57
CA SER A 220 5.31 -8.09 -14.22
C SER A 220 4.40 -7.92 -15.44
N GLY A 221 3.11 -8.15 -15.26
CA GLY A 221 2.04 -7.77 -16.18
C GLY A 221 1.54 -6.35 -15.95
N GLU A 222 0.43 -5.99 -16.59
CA GLU A 222 -0.25 -4.72 -16.33
C GLU A 222 -0.87 -4.70 -14.92
N PRO A 223 -0.98 -3.52 -14.28
CA PRO A 223 -1.67 -3.37 -13.00
C PRO A 223 -3.10 -3.89 -13.05
N GLN A 224 -3.48 -4.64 -12.02
CA GLN A 224 -4.82 -5.21 -11.87
C GLN A 224 -5.29 -5.04 -10.43
N PHE A 225 -6.56 -4.69 -10.29
CA PHE A 225 -7.17 -4.42 -9.01
C PHE A 225 -8.25 -5.44 -8.70
N PHE A 226 -8.17 -6.04 -7.52
CA PHE A 226 -9.15 -7.03 -7.07
C PHE A 226 -9.71 -6.66 -5.70
N GLY A 227 -10.89 -7.18 -5.40
CA GLY A 227 -11.51 -7.01 -4.10
C GLY A 227 -12.17 -8.28 -3.59
N ILE A 228 -12.22 -8.42 -2.25
CA ILE A 228 -13.10 -9.34 -1.55
C ILE A 228 -14.08 -8.48 -0.76
N THR A 229 -15.38 -8.70 -0.96
CA THR A 229 -16.42 -7.87 -0.36
C THR A 229 -17.16 -8.60 0.76
N ASP A 230 -17.73 -7.82 1.67
CA ASP A 230 -18.71 -8.32 2.64
C ASP A 230 -20.09 -8.60 1.99
N ALA A 231 -21.06 -9.04 2.79
CA ALA A 231 -22.42 -9.31 2.33
C ALA A 231 -23.18 -8.04 1.87
N LYS A 232 -22.71 -6.84 2.23
CA LYS A 232 -23.30 -5.56 1.82
C LYS A 232 -22.66 -5.02 0.54
N GLY A 233 -21.59 -5.65 0.07
CA GLY A 233 -20.81 -5.22 -1.10
C GLY A 233 -19.65 -4.28 -0.77
N ASN A 234 -19.35 -4.03 0.50
CA ASN A 234 -18.19 -3.22 0.88
C ASN A 234 -16.90 -4.02 0.68
N VAL A 235 -15.89 -3.41 0.10
CA VAL A 235 -14.55 -3.99 -0.08
C VAL A 235 -13.87 -4.10 1.29
N GLN A 236 -13.54 -5.31 1.70
CA GLN A 236 -12.81 -5.58 2.93
C GLN A 236 -11.33 -5.90 2.67
N VAL A 237 -11.03 -6.51 1.53
CA VAL A 237 -9.66 -6.71 1.07
C VAL A 237 -9.51 -6.06 -0.29
N MET A 238 -8.63 -5.08 -0.40
CA MET A 238 -8.19 -4.44 -1.62
C MET A 238 -6.85 -5.02 -2.03
N ILE A 239 -6.69 -5.36 -3.30
CA ILE A 239 -5.49 -6.01 -3.83
C ILE A 239 -5.03 -5.26 -5.08
N ASP A 240 -3.84 -4.66 -4.98
CA ASP A 240 -3.16 -3.93 -6.05
C ASP A 240 -2.08 -4.83 -6.66
N PHE A 241 -2.49 -5.70 -7.59
CA PHE A 241 -1.59 -6.66 -8.23
C PHE A 241 -0.82 -6.03 -9.40
N ASN A 242 0.45 -6.37 -9.56
CA ASN A 242 1.39 -5.76 -10.50
C ASN A 242 1.54 -4.25 -10.29
N ASN A 243 1.46 -3.84 -9.04
CA ASN A 243 1.62 -2.47 -8.61
C ASN A 243 2.47 -2.41 -7.34
N ASP A 244 2.90 -1.21 -6.98
CA ASP A 244 3.69 -0.95 -5.78
C ASP A 244 3.51 0.54 -5.44
N ILE A 245 2.41 0.83 -4.77
CA ILE A 245 2.09 2.22 -4.41
C ILE A 245 2.92 2.70 -3.22
N SER A 246 3.42 1.77 -2.40
CA SER A 246 4.27 2.10 -1.24
C SER A 246 5.67 2.56 -1.66
N GLU A 247 6.23 2.02 -2.74
CA GLU A 247 7.47 2.50 -3.34
C GLU A 247 7.38 3.98 -3.74
N TYR A 248 6.24 4.41 -4.30
CA TYR A 248 6.00 5.82 -4.57
C TYR A 248 5.90 6.66 -3.30
N TRP A 249 5.29 6.12 -2.24
CA TRP A 249 5.17 6.84 -0.97
C TRP A 249 6.54 7.04 -0.32
N GLN A 250 7.37 6.00 -0.25
CA GLN A 250 8.71 6.12 0.35
C GLN A 250 9.61 7.15 -0.39
N ALA A 251 9.38 7.35 -1.68
CA ALA A 251 10.19 8.23 -2.53
C ALA A 251 9.66 9.67 -2.61
N LEU A 252 8.62 10.04 -1.88
CA LEU A 252 7.98 11.36 -1.99
C LEU A 252 8.90 12.52 -1.59
N ASP A 253 9.80 12.33 -0.63
CA ASP A 253 10.71 13.37 -0.14
C ASP A 253 11.98 13.51 -0.98
N VAL A 254 12.37 12.47 -1.71
CA VAL A 254 13.59 12.47 -2.53
C VAL A 254 13.37 12.94 -3.96
N GLY A 255 12.10 13.02 -4.42
CA GLY A 255 11.75 13.56 -5.74
C GLY A 255 12.30 12.73 -6.90
N GLN A 256 12.51 11.45 -6.71
CA GLN A 256 13.12 10.55 -7.70
C GLN A 256 12.09 9.81 -8.54
N CYS A 257 10.80 9.96 -8.23
CA CYS A 257 9.71 9.38 -8.98
C CYS A 257 9.05 10.41 -9.90
N SER A 258 8.37 9.91 -10.93
CA SER A 258 7.46 10.73 -11.74
C SER A 258 6.38 11.35 -10.86
N ILE A 259 6.18 12.67 -10.99
CA ILE A 259 5.20 13.42 -10.19
C ILE A 259 3.78 12.90 -10.45
N HIS A 260 3.50 12.47 -11.67
CA HIS A 260 2.17 11.96 -12.05
C HIS A 260 1.85 10.68 -11.30
N GLU A 261 2.71 9.67 -11.41
CA GLU A 261 2.49 8.37 -10.78
C GLU A 261 2.55 8.45 -9.25
N ALA A 262 3.51 9.19 -8.70
CA ALA A 262 3.58 9.42 -7.25
C ALA A 262 2.33 10.14 -6.72
N GLY A 263 1.81 11.12 -7.48
CA GLY A 263 0.55 11.78 -7.17
C GLY A 263 -0.64 10.83 -7.22
N THR A 264 -0.72 9.96 -8.23
CA THR A 264 -1.77 8.95 -8.37
C THR A 264 -1.71 7.91 -7.25
N ALA A 265 -0.52 7.43 -6.88
CA ALA A 265 -0.32 6.50 -5.77
C ALA A 265 -0.79 7.10 -4.43
N VAL A 266 -0.49 8.39 -4.19
CA VAL A 266 -0.98 9.09 -3.00
C VAL A 266 -2.51 9.23 -3.03
N GLN A 267 -3.10 9.57 -4.16
CA GLN A 267 -4.55 9.71 -4.32
C GLN A 267 -5.28 8.38 -4.10
N LEU A 268 -4.75 7.27 -4.62
CA LEU A 268 -5.26 5.91 -4.36
C LEU A 268 -5.20 5.59 -2.86
N GLY A 269 -4.05 5.80 -2.23
CA GLY A 269 -3.90 5.59 -0.79
C GLY A 269 -4.88 6.41 0.04
N VAL A 270 -5.09 7.68 -0.31
CA VAL A 270 -6.09 8.55 0.35
C VAL A 270 -7.50 7.98 0.18
N ASN A 271 -7.87 7.54 -1.02
CA ASN A 271 -9.17 6.90 -1.25
C ASN A 271 -9.34 5.65 -0.39
N TYR A 272 -8.33 4.78 -0.31
CA TYR A 272 -8.36 3.56 0.49
C TYR A 272 -8.45 3.85 1.99
N ALA A 273 -7.67 4.83 2.49
CA ALA A 273 -7.72 5.22 3.90
C ALA A 273 -9.10 5.80 4.30
N ILE A 274 -9.66 6.67 3.47
CA ILE A 274 -11.00 7.24 3.71
C ILE A 274 -12.07 6.15 3.60
N TYR A 275 -11.94 5.23 2.63
CA TYR A 275 -12.85 4.10 2.49
C TYR A 275 -12.85 3.23 3.75
N ALA A 276 -11.67 2.86 4.27
CA ALA A 276 -11.53 2.07 5.50
C ALA A 276 -12.14 2.75 6.75
N MET A 277 -12.13 4.08 6.80
CA MET A 277 -12.71 4.82 7.92
C MET A 277 -14.23 5.04 7.81
N THR A 278 -14.83 4.79 6.65
CA THR A 278 -16.25 5.16 6.38
C THR A 278 -17.14 3.98 6.01
N HIS A 279 -16.60 2.80 5.79
CA HIS A 279 -17.32 1.58 5.37
C HIS A 279 -17.03 0.40 6.29
#